data_6b23198c6ae3bfedd9a5502482cf0049
#
_entry.id   6b23198c6ae3bfedd9a5502482cf0049
#
_cell.length_a   1.000
_cell.length_b   1.000
_cell.length_c   1.000
_cell.angle_alpha   90.00
_cell.angle_beta   90.00
_cell.angle_gamma   90.00
#
_symmetry.space_group_name_H-M   'P 1'
#
loop_
_entity.id
_entity.type
_entity.pdbx_description
1 polymer ?
#
loop_
_entity_poly.entity_id
_entity_poly.type
_entity_poly.pdbx_seq_one_letter_code
_entity_poly.pdbx_strand_id
1 'polypeptide(L)'
;MPLIEGWLPPTRENWETITTVWQLSWPVFGSLQYVVNWYGMGKTSVQSRLNLPGRIGWFLMEIPGVATLLYIMNTLPGQVGIDDLPWQNKVLAGLFTIHYAYRAVIFPIIQPSMSPIHILVASSAVAFQLMNATCLGSYLAAYGPTTAPQWDKALGLGGVAQFVAGIAVFYVGLAGNYFHDEELREIRRAERRRQEKVAAREKTAVVSVDKHYRIPEAMLFRYMLFPHYFCEWVEWFGFWMASGWSVPARAFFLNEVFVMFPRARSGRRWYVEQFGEEKVRRKWTIIPGVY
;
A
#
# COMPACT_ATOMS: atom_id res chain seq x y z
N MET A 1 -16.07 -12.07 20.60
CA MET A 1 -17.17 -12.61 19.78
C MET A 1 -16.84 -12.42 18.31
N PRO A 2 -17.19 -13.36 17.42
CA PRO A 2 -17.01 -13.16 15.98
C PRO A 2 -17.95 -12.07 15.47
N LEU A 3 -17.47 -11.22 14.57
CA LEU A 3 -18.30 -10.24 13.86
C LEU A 3 -19.14 -10.93 12.77
N ILE A 4 -18.54 -11.93 12.11
CA ILE A 4 -19.24 -12.80 11.15
C ILE A 4 -18.82 -14.21 11.50
N GLU A 5 -19.79 -15.06 11.87
CA GLU A 5 -19.55 -16.41 12.33
C GLU A 5 -18.78 -17.22 11.28
N GLY A 6 -17.66 -17.81 11.71
CA GLY A 6 -16.76 -18.61 10.89
C GLY A 6 -15.90 -17.83 9.87
N TRP A 7 -16.14 -16.53 9.66
CA TRP A 7 -15.46 -15.73 8.65
C TRP A 7 -14.68 -14.53 9.20
N LEU A 8 -15.11 -13.94 10.33
CA LEU A 8 -14.39 -12.83 10.93
C LEU A 8 -14.45 -12.86 12.47
N PRO A 9 -13.44 -13.41 13.16
CA PRO A 9 -12.27 -14.09 12.58
C PRO A 9 -12.64 -15.40 11.88
N PRO A 10 -11.86 -15.82 10.87
CA PRO A 10 -12.16 -17.04 10.13
C PRO A 10 -11.83 -18.30 10.93
N THR A 11 -12.55 -19.39 10.67
CA THR A 11 -12.10 -20.73 11.00
C THR A 11 -10.84 -21.08 10.19
N ARG A 12 -10.09 -22.12 10.58
CA ARG A 12 -8.92 -22.58 9.80
C ARG A 12 -9.29 -22.93 8.37
N GLU A 13 -10.37 -23.66 8.16
CA GLU A 13 -10.84 -24.04 6.82
C GLU A 13 -11.18 -22.83 5.95
N ASN A 14 -11.92 -21.88 6.51
CA ASN A 14 -12.26 -20.64 5.80
C ASN A 14 -11.03 -19.77 5.54
N TRP A 15 -10.07 -19.72 6.48
CA TRP A 15 -8.80 -19.03 6.27
C TRP A 15 -7.96 -19.65 5.14
N GLU A 16 -7.87 -20.97 5.06
CA GLU A 16 -7.18 -21.68 3.98
C GLU A 16 -7.84 -21.37 2.64
N THR A 17 -9.17 -21.35 2.60
CA THR A 17 -9.95 -20.98 1.41
C THR A 17 -9.67 -19.53 0.99
N ILE A 18 -9.79 -18.57 1.92
CA ILE A 18 -9.53 -17.14 1.63
C ILE A 18 -8.09 -16.95 1.16
N THR A 19 -7.13 -17.59 1.84
CA THR A 19 -5.71 -17.48 1.49
C THR A 19 -5.42 -18.06 0.10
N THR A 20 -6.07 -19.14 -0.28
CA THR A 20 -5.98 -19.71 -1.63
C THR A 20 -6.55 -18.76 -2.68
N VAL A 21 -7.74 -18.22 -2.44
CA VAL A 21 -8.35 -17.20 -3.32
C VAL A 21 -7.43 -15.98 -3.42
N TRP A 22 -6.88 -15.52 -2.31
CA TRP A 22 -5.98 -14.36 -2.27
C TRP A 22 -4.71 -14.57 -3.10
N GLN A 23 -4.11 -15.77 -3.06
CA GLN A 23 -2.96 -16.10 -3.89
C GLN A 23 -3.26 -16.07 -5.39
N LEU A 24 -4.49 -16.42 -5.78
CA LEU A 24 -4.89 -16.53 -7.18
C LEU A 24 -5.50 -15.23 -7.74
N SER A 25 -5.77 -14.25 -6.89
CA SER A 25 -6.47 -13.01 -7.28
C SER A 25 -5.60 -12.06 -8.11
N TRP A 26 -4.29 -12.02 -7.88
CA TRP A 26 -3.37 -11.08 -8.53
C TRP A 26 -3.33 -11.15 -10.07
N PRO A 27 -3.42 -12.33 -10.72
CA PRO A 27 -3.49 -12.38 -12.19
C PRO A 27 -4.74 -11.70 -12.72
N VAL A 28 -5.86 -11.84 -12.00
CA VAL A 28 -7.16 -11.25 -12.39
C VAL A 28 -7.13 -9.74 -12.23
N PHE A 29 -6.78 -9.23 -11.04
CA PHE A 29 -6.74 -7.79 -10.78
C PHE A 29 -5.69 -7.07 -11.62
N GLY A 30 -4.50 -7.65 -11.78
CA GLY A 30 -3.45 -7.11 -12.64
C GLY A 30 -3.89 -7.09 -14.10
N SER A 31 -4.49 -8.17 -14.61
CA SER A 31 -4.92 -8.29 -16.00
C SER A 31 -6.02 -7.27 -16.34
N LEU A 32 -6.99 -7.04 -15.48
CA LEU A 32 -8.05 -6.07 -15.71
C LEU A 32 -7.51 -4.66 -15.97
N GLN A 33 -6.46 -4.24 -15.27
CA GLN A 33 -5.87 -2.92 -15.45
C GLN A 33 -5.11 -2.74 -16.78
N TYR A 34 -4.76 -3.83 -17.49
CA TYR A 34 -4.21 -3.73 -18.84
C TYR A 34 -5.29 -3.50 -19.90
N VAL A 35 -6.50 -3.97 -19.65
CA VAL A 35 -7.64 -3.86 -20.57
C VAL A 35 -8.46 -2.62 -20.28
N VAL A 36 -8.71 -2.32 -19.00
CA VAL A 36 -9.49 -1.15 -18.57
C VAL A 36 -8.53 0.01 -18.32
N ASN A 37 -8.47 0.96 -19.27
CA ASN A 37 -7.64 2.16 -19.15
C ASN A 37 -8.19 3.21 -18.18
N TRP A 38 -9.22 2.91 -17.41
CA TRP A 38 -9.82 3.80 -16.45
C TRP A 38 -9.45 3.38 -15.01
N TYR A 39 -9.00 4.35 -14.26
CA TYR A 39 -8.76 4.22 -12.83
C TYR A 39 -9.22 5.49 -12.14
N GLY A 40 -10.40 5.46 -11.54
CA GLY A 40 -11.15 6.63 -11.04
C GLY A 40 -10.56 7.33 -9.82
N MET A 41 -9.24 7.54 -9.78
CA MET A 41 -8.55 8.33 -8.76
C MET A 41 -7.24 8.94 -9.30
N GLY A 42 -6.68 9.90 -8.57
CA GLY A 42 -5.41 10.53 -8.88
C GLY A 42 -5.41 11.24 -10.25
N LYS A 43 -4.39 10.96 -11.08
CA LYS A 43 -4.21 11.57 -12.42
C LYS A 43 -5.35 11.23 -13.39
N THR A 44 -5.99 10.08 -13.19
CA THR A 44 -7.09 9.56 -14.03
C THR A 44 -8.46 9.80 -13.43
N SER A 45 -8.55 10.58 -12.34
CA SER A 45 -9.83 10.96 -11.74
C SER A 45 -10.68 11.76 -12.72
N VAL A 46 -11.93 11.35 -12.88
CA VAL A 46 -12.95 12.03 -13.71
C VAL A 46 -14.08 12.55 -12.82
N GLN A 47 -14.80 13.55 -13.29
CA GLN A 47 -15.99 14.03 -12.57
C GLN A 47 -17.11 13.01 -12.66
N SER A 48 -17.65 12.61 -11.50
CA SER A 48 -18.77 11.68 -11.37
C SER A 48 -19.55 12.00 -10.11
N ARG A 49 -20.86 11.76 -10.13
CA ARG A 49 -21.72 11.81 -8.94
C ARG A 49 -21.39 10.70 -7.93
N LEU A 50 -20.67 9.67 -8.37
CA LEU A 50 -20.24 8.54 -7.54
C LEU A 50 -18.84 8.75 -6.95
N ASN A 51 -18.32 9.97 -6.98
CA ASN A 51 -17.04 10.30 -6.39
C ASN A 51 -17.18 10.66 -4.91
N LEU A 52 -16.32 10.05 -4.11
CA LEU A 52 -16.09 10.43 -2.72
C LEU A 52 -15.06 11.57 -2.66
N PRO A 53 -15.14 12.48 -1.67
CA PRO A 53 -14.06 13.43 -1.40
C PRO A 53 -12.75 12.69 -1.17
N GLY A 54 -11.66 13.13 -1.84
CA GLY A 54 -10.41 12.36 -1.94
C GLY A 54 -9.84 11.91 -0.59
N ARG A 55 -9.79 12.80 0.41
CA ARG A 55 -9.26 12.45 1.74
C ARG A 55 -10.13 11.43 2.48
N ILE A 56 -11.44 11.62 2.44
CA ILE A 56 -12.41 10.72 3.10
C ILE A 56 -12.39 9.36 2.39
N GLY A 57 -12.46 9.36 1.05
CA GLY A 57 -12.39 8.14 0.26
C GLY A 57 -11.11 7.35 0.51
N TRP A 58 -9.96 8.05 0.61
CA TRP A 58 -8.68 7.43 0.95
C TRP A 58 -8.68 6.79 2.33
N PHE A 59 -9.10 7.53 3.36
CA PHE A 59 -9.20 7.00 4.72
C PHE A 59 -10.11 5.76 4.77
N LEU A 60 -11.30 5.85 4.18
CA LEU A 60 -12.28 4.75 4.20
C LEU A 60 -11.81 3.50 3.46
N MET A 61 -10.99 3.63 2.42
CA MET A 61 -10.49 2.48 1.68
C MET A 61 -9.30 1.79 2.34
N GLU A 62 -8.52 2.51 3.19
CA GLU A 62 -7.30 1.97 3.78
C GLU A 62 -7.50 1.49 5.24
N ILE A 63 -8.33 2.19 6.02
CA ILE A 63 -8.52 1.88 7.45
C ILE A 63 -9.06 0.46 7.73
N PRO A 64 -9.89 -0.16 6.88
CA PRO A 64 -10.38 -1.50 7.13
C PRO A 64 -9.27 -2.55 7.28
N GLY A 65 -8.13 -2.38 6.60
CA GLY A 65 -7.00 -3.30 6.70
C GLY A 65 -6.47 -3.42 8.12
N VAL A 66 -6.03 -2.31 8.70
CA VAL A 66 -5.47 -2.31 10.06
C VAL A 66 -6.52 -2.65 11.11
N ALA A 67 -7.74 -2.15 10.96
CA ALA A 67 -8.83 -2.46 11.89
C ALA A 67 -9.14 -3.97 11.92
N THR A 68 -9.19 -4.61 10.77
CA THR A 68 -9.43 -6.05 10.64
C THR A 68 -8.27 -6.86 11.23
N LEU A 69 -7.02 -6.51 10.90
CA LEU A 69 -5.86 -7.21 11.45
C LEU A 69 -5.82 -7.11 12.97
N LEU A 70 -5.98 -5.92 13.54
CA LEU A 70 -5.97 -5.73 14.99
C LEU A 70 -7.14 -6.44 15.66
N TYR A 71 -8.31 -6.43 15.06
CA TYR A 71 -9.47 -7.18 15.57
C TYR A 71 -9.17 -8.68 15.63
N ILE A 72 -8.61 -9.27 14.57
CA ILE A 72 -8.25 -10.69 14.52
C ILE A 72 -7.15 -11.02 15.54
N MET A 73 -6.11 -10.19 15.62
CA MET A 73 -5.01 -10.36 16.59
C MET A 73 -5.48 -10.35 18.05
N ASN A 74 -6.56 -9.62 18.36
CA ASN A 74 -7.11 -9.54 19.70
C ASN A 74 -8.18 -10.60 20.01
N THR A 75 -8.75 -11.24 19.00
CA THR A 75 -9.90 -12.14 19.22
C THR A 75 -9.60 -13.60 18.91
N LEU A 76 -8.87 -13.87 17.82
CA LEU A 76 -8.65 -15.23 17.34
C LEU A 76 -7.76 -16.07 18.26
N PRO A 77 -6.67 -15.57 18.87
CA PRO A 77 -5.83 -16.36 19.75
C PRO A 77 -6.64 -17.01 20.89
N GLY A 78 -7.44 -16.23 21.61
CA GLY A 78 -8.27 -16.75 22.71
C GLY A 78 -9.34 -17.74 22.26
N GLN A 79 -9.84 -17.64 21.01
CA GLN A 79 -10.82 -18.60 20.46
C GLN A 79 -10.20 -19.98 20.16
N VAL A 80 -8.89 -20.02 19.91
CA VAL A 80 -8.16 -21.27 19.61
C VAL A 80 -7.25 -21.73 20.75
N GLY A 81 -7.39 -21.14 21.94
CA GLY A 81 -6.66 -21.56 23.15
C GLY A 81 -5.19 -21.11 23.16
N ILE A 82 -4.85 -20.00 22.51
CA ILE A 82 -3.52 -19.38 22.58
C ILE A 82 -3.56 -18.24 23.59
N ASP A 83 -2.86 -18.41 24.72
CA ASP A 83 -2.83 -17.42 25.79
C ASP A 83 -1.89 -16.25 25.51
N ASP A 84 -0.74 -16.50 24.90
CA ASP A 84 0.23 -15.47 24.53
C ASP A 84 0.89 -15.78 23.19
N LEU A 85 1.08 -14.74 22.37
CA LEU A 85 1.74 -14.83 21.08
C LEU A 85 3.23 -14.49 21.22
N PRO A 86 4.11 -15.18 20.51
CA PRO A 86 5.52 -14.83 20.42
C PRO A 86 5.73 -13.37 19.99
N TRP A 87 6.85 -12.79 20.40
CA TRP A 87 7.19 -11.42 20.07
C TRP A 87 7.25 -11.14 18.57
N GLN A 88 7.61 -12.14 17.75
CA GLN A 88 7.66 -12.05 16.30
C GLN A 88 6.28 -11.71 15.72
N ASN A 89 5.22 -12.36 16.20
CA ASN A 89 3.84 -12.11 15.78
C ASN A 89 3.42 -10.67 16.11
N LYS A 90 3.75 -10.20 17.31
CA LYS A 90 3.46 -8.84 17.78
C LYS A 90 4.22 -7.79 16.97
N VAL A 91 5.50 -8.05 16.66
CA VAL A 91 6.32 -7.16 15.83
C VAL A 91 5.77 -7.08 14.41
N LEU A 92 5.45 -8.19 13.76
CA LEU A 92 4.88 -8.18 12.41
C LEU A 92 3.52 -7.47 12.35
N ALA A 93 2.65 -7.69 13.34
CA ALA A 93 1.41 -6.95 13.46
C ALA A 93 1.67 -5.44 13.67
N GLY A 94 2.71 -5.10 14.43
CA GLY A 94 3.17 -3.73 14.63
C GLY A 94 3.67 -3.07 13.35
N LEU A 95 4.47 -3.76 12.52
CA LEU A 95 4.95 -3.25 11.22
C LEU A 95 3.77 -2.94 10.30
N PHE A 96 2.80 -3.85 10.19
CA PHE A 96 1.58 -3.63 9.42
C PHE A 96 0.80 -2.41 9.95
N THR A 97 0.66 -2.31 11.26
CA THR A 97 -0.03 -1.18 11.90
C THR A 97 0.68 0.15 11.65
N ILE A 98 2.01 0.20 11.71
CA ILE A 98 2.80 1.41 11.43
C ILE A 98 2.60 1.87 10.00
N HIS A 99 2.67 0.94 9.01
CA HIS A 99 2.40 1.27 7.62
C HIS A 99 1.02 1.91 7.45
N TYR A 100 -0.03 1.27 7.96
CA TYR A 100 -1.40 1.78 7.79
C TYR A 100 -1.73 2.98 8.68
N ALA A 101 -1.07 3.16 9.83
CA ALA A 101 -1.16 4.41 10.58
C ALA A 101 -0.67 5.60 9.73
N TYR A 102 0.42 5.40 9.00
CA TYR A 102 0.87 6.38 8.02
C TYR A 102 -0.09 6.46 6.82
N ARG A 103 -0.35 5.34 6.15
CA ARG A 103 -1.04 5.31 4.85
C ARG A 103 -2.51 5.67 4.93
N ALA A 104 -3.23 5.18 5.96
CA ALA A 104 -4.64 5.44 6.13
C ALA A 104 -4.95 6.78 6.81
N VAL A 105 -4.13 7.19 7.79
CA VAL A 105 -4.44 8.34 8.65
C VAL A 105 -3.58 9.55 8.31
N ILE A 106 -2.25 9.42 8.44
CA ILE A 106 -1.34 10.56 8.30
C ILE A 106 -1.31 11.04 6.85
N PHE A 107 -1.15 10.14 5.89
CA PHE A 107 -1.01 10.45 4.48
C PHE A 107 -2.14 11.36 3.94
N PRO A 108 -3.44 11.05 4.07
CA PRO A 108 -4.48 11.93 3.55
C PRO A 108 -4.55 13.29 4.25
N ILE A 109 -4.15 13.38 5.52
CA ILE A 109 -4.14 14.64 6.28
C ILE A 109 -3.08 15.60 5.75
N ILE A 110 -1.86 15.10 5.49
CA ILE A 110 -0.71 15.94 5.10
C ILE A 110 -0.68 16.26 3.60
N GLN A 111 -1.55 15.66 2.78
CA GLN A 111 -1.63 15.96 1.34
C GLN A 111 -2.10 17.41 1.13
N PRO A 112 -1.41 18.20 0.29
CA PRO A 112 -1.87 19.55 -0.07
C PRO A 112 -3.24 19.53 -0.75
N SER A 113 -3.47 18.53 -1.60
CA SER A 113 -4.73 18.26 -2.29
C SER A 113 -4.87 16.78 -2.62
N MET A 114 -6.10 16.30 -2.72
CA MET A 114 -6.40 14.94 -3.13
C MET A 114 -7.56 14.94 -4.12
N SER A 115 -7.35 14.31 -5.27
CA SER A 115 -8.40 14.13 -6.26
C SER A 115 -9.53 13.25 -5.73
N PRO A 116 -10.78 13.48 -6.14
CA PRO A 116 -11.89 12.60 -5.80
C PRO A 116 -11.62 11.15 -6.19
N ILE A 117 -12.17 10.22 -5.43
CA ILE A 117 -12.04 8.78 -5.62
C ILE A 117 -13.41 8.20 -5.98
N HIS A 118 -13.50 7.50 -7.10
CA HIS A 118 -14.74 6.88 -7.51
C HIS A 118 -15.10 5.71 -6.56
N ILE A 119 -16.37 5.56 -6.21
CA ILE A 119 -16.82 4.58 -5.22
C ILE A 119 -16.45 3.14 -5.58
N LEU A 120 -16.43 2.77 -6.87
CA LEU A 120 -16.00 1.44 -7.30
C LEU A 120 -14.53 1.18 -6.96
N VAL A 121 -13.66 2.18 -7.08
CA VAL A 121 -12.25 2.05 -6.70
C VAL A 121 -12.12 1.93 -5.20
N ALA A 122 -12.84 2.77 -4.44
CA ALA A 122 -12.84 2.72 -2.99
C ALA A 122 -13.36 1.37 -2.47
N SER A 123 -14.47 0.86 -3.00
CA SER A 123 -15.03 -0.44 -2.62
C SER A 123 -14.11 -1.62 -2.97
N SER A 124 -13.46 -1.58 -4.14
CA SER A 124 -12.48 -2.61 -4.52
C SER A 124 -11.27 -2.60 -3.58
N ALA A 125 -10.80 -1.41 -3.17
CA ALA A 125 -9.72 -1.28 -2.21
C ALA A 125 -10.13 -1.77 -0.81
N VAL A 126 -11.34 -1.48 -0.35
CA VAL A 126 -11.88 -2.05 0.91
C VAL A 126 -11.88 -3.59 0.86
N ALA A 127 -12.38 -4.18 -0.23
CA ALA A 127 -12.39 -5.64 -0.39
C ALA A 127 -10.95 -6.21 -0.38
N PHE A 128 -10.01 -5.56 -1.06
CA PHE A 128 -8.59 -5.89 -1.04
C PHE A 128 -8.03 -5.87 0.39
N GLN A 129 -8.29 -4.80 1.14
CA GLN A 129 -7.83 -4.63 2.51
C GLN A 129 -8.40 -5.67 3.47
N LEU A 130 -9.70 -5.94 3.38
CA LEU A 130 -10.35 -6.96 4.21
C LEU A 130 -9.77 -8.35 3.95
N MET A 131 -9.60 -8.74 2.68
CA MET A 131 -9.05 -10.03 2.29
C MET A 131 -7.59 -10.16 2.76
N ASN A 132 -6.75 -9.15 2.50
CA ASN A 132 -5.37 -9.13 2.92
C ASN A 132 -5.21 -9.24 4.44
N ALA A 133 -5.90 -8.37 5.17
CA ALA A 133 -5.82 -8.32 6.63
C ALA A 133 -6.38 -9.59 7.30
N THR A 134 -7.39 -10.22 6.70
CA THR A 134 -7.89 -11.52 7.18
C THR A 134 -6.85 -12.62 6.97
N CYS A 135 -6.19 -12.68 5.82
CA CYS A 135 -5.13 -13.66 5.57
C CYS A 135 -3.93 -13.47 6.49
N LEU A 136 -3.40 -12.25 6.57
CA LEU A 136 -2.22 -11.94 7.39
C LEU A 136 -2.53 -11.98 8.88
N GLY A 137 -3.62 -11.35 9.31
CA GLY A 137 -4.01 -11.31 10.72
C GLY A 137 -4.23 -12.70 11.29
N SER A 138 -4.92 -13.58 10.57
CA SER A 138 -5.15 -14.95 11.02
C SER A 138 -3.88 -15.82 11.02
N TYR A 139 -2.98 -15.61 10.05
CA TYR A 139 -1.65 -16.21 10.05
C TYR A 139 -0.89 -15.83 11.32
N LEU A 140 -0.84 -14.53 11.63
CA LEU A 140 -0.13 -14.01 12.79
C LEU A 140 -0.80 -14.38 14.12
N ALA A 141 -2.13 -14.46 14.14
CA ALA A 141 -2.89 -14.70 15.36
C ALA A 141 -2.97 -16.18 15.76
N ALA A 142 -2.99 -17.11 14.77
CA ALA A 142 -3.29 -18.51 15.10
C ALA A 142 -2.76 -19.54 14.10
N TYR A 143 -2.74 -19.26 12.80
CA TYR A 143 -2.58 -20.31 11.78
C TYR A 143 -1.16 -20.41 11.22
N GLY A 144 -0.29 -19.44 11.53
CA GLY A 144 1.14 -19.48 11.33
C GLY A 144 1.90 -19.95 12.58
N PRO A 145 3.19 -19.62 12.72
CA PRO A 145 3.98 -19.91 13.90
C PRO A 145 3.45 -19.16 15.13
N THR A 146 3.08 -19.92 16.18
CA THR A 146 2.55 -19.37 17.45
C THR A 146 3.38 -19.78 18.65
N THR A 147 4.53 -20.44 18.43
CA THR A 147 5.49 -20.82 19.45
C THR A 147 6.93 -20.56 18.98
N ALA A 148 7.88 -20.41 19.92
CA ALA A 148 9.28 -20.18 19.55
C ALA A 148 9.86 -21.32 18.67
N PRO A 149 9.64 -22.62 18.94
CA PRO A 149 10.13 -23.68 18.06
C PRO A 149 9.52 -23.63 16.62
N GLN A 150 8.27 -23.19 16.50
CA GLN A 150 7.65 -23.01 15.18
C GLN A 150 8.29 -21.84 14.42
N TRP A 151 8.65 -20.76 15.10
CA TRP A 151 9.38 -19.64 14.50
C TRP A 151 10.79 -20.05 14.08
N ASP A 152 11.51 -20.81 14.92
CA ASP A 152 12.83 -21.33 14.55
C ASP A 152 12.76 -22.18 13.27
N LYS A 153 11.73 -23.02 13.17
CA LYS A 153 11.48 -23.80 11.95
C LYS A 153 11.11 -22.92 10.75
N ALA A 154 10.27 -21.91 10.92
CA ALA A 154 9.82 -21.03 9.83
C ALA A 154 10.95 -20.17 9.29
N LEU A 155 11.83 -19.67 10.15
CA LEU A 155 12.99 -18.87 9.76
C LEU A 155 14.17 -19.74 9.28
N GLY A 156 14.19 -21.03 9.62
CA GLY A 156 15.20 -21.99 9.15
C GLY A 156 16.63 -21.56 9.52
N LEU A 157 17.57 -21.77 8.60
CA LEU A 157 18.99 -21.42 8.80
C LEU A 157 19.24 -19.91 9.00
N GLY A 158 18.35 -19.05 8.53
CA GLY A 158 18.44 -17.59 8.70
C GLY A 158 18.13 -17.12 10.11
N GLY A 159 17.29 -17.87 10.87
CA GLY A 159 16.93 -17.60 12.25
C GLY A 159 16.52 -16.14 12.51
N VAL A 160 16.87 -15.64 13.67
CA VAL A 160 16.60 -14.25 14.09
C VAL A 160 17.30 -13.24 13.17
N ALA A 161 18.45 -13.59 12.57
CA ALA A 161 19.14 -12.68 11.65
C ALA A 161 18.32 -12.38 10.39
N GLN A 162 17.65 -13.39 9.82
CA GLN A 162 16.70 -13.21 8.71
C GLN A 162 15.52 -12.31 9.12
N PHE A 163 14.97 -12.54 10.32
CA PHE A 163 13.87 -11.73 10.83
C PHE A 163 14.25 -10.25 10.96
N VAL A 164 15.41 -9.98 11.59
CA VAL A 164 15.92 -8.61 11.77
C VAL A 164 16.26 -7.96 10.43
N ALA A 165 16.88 -8.70 9.50
CA ALA A 165 17.17 -8.19 8.17
C ALA A 165 15.88 -7.86 7.41
N GLY A 166 14.84 -8.67 7.52
CA GLY A 166 13.53 -8.38 6.94
C GLY A 166 12.90 -7.09 7.50
N ILE A 167 13.00 -6.87 8.82
CA ILE A 167 12.58 -5.61 9.45
C ILE A 167 13.39 -4.42 8.90
N ALA A 168 14.70 -4.55 8.78
CA ALA A 168 15.54 -3.49 8.24
C ALA A 168 15.15 -3.13 6.79
N VAL A 169 14.92 -4.14 5.95
CA VAL A 169 14.44 -3.96 4.56
C VAL A 169 13.06 -3.30 4.54
N PHE A 170 12.14 -3.71 5.44
CA PHE A 170 10.83 -3.08 5.59
C PHE A 170 10.95 -1.58 5.86
N TYR A 171 11.76 -1.19 6.85
CA TYR A 171 11.91 0.24 7.18
C TYR A 171 12.63 1.04 6.10
N VAL A 172 13.58 0.44 5.38
CA VAL A 172 14.20 1.08 4.20
C VAL A 172 13.15 1.36 3.14
N GLY A 173 12.27 0.39 2.87
CA GLY A 173 11.15 0.54 1.94
C GLY A 173 10.16 1.62 2.39
N LEU A 174 9.69 1.54 3.64
CA LEU A 174 8.76 2.51 4.23
C LEU A 174 9.32 3.95 4.20
N ALA A 175 10.57 4.13 4.64
CA ALA A 175 11.22 5.43 4.60
C ALA A 175 11.36 5.95 3.15
N GLY A 176 11.78 5.08 2.23
CA GLY A 176 11.85 5.41 0.81
C GLY A 176 10.50 5.82 0.24
N ASN A 177 9.43 5.08 0.54
CA ASN A 177 8.07 5.43 0.12
C ASN A 177 7.68 6.82 0.67
N TYR A 178 7.85 7.04 1.98
CA TYR A 178 7.54 8.31 2.63
C TYR A 178 8.27 9.51 1.99
N PHE A 179 9.59 9.42 1.80
CA PHE A 179 10.38 10.55 1.29
C PHE A 179 10.08 10.87 -0.18
N HIS A 180 9.79 9.85 -1.00
CA HIS A 180 9.37 10.10 -2.39
C HIS A 180 7.95 10.68 -2.48
N ASP A 181 7.04 10.26 -1.60
CA ASP A 181 5.73 10.89 -1.47
C ASP A 181 5.86 12.35 -0.99
N GLU A 182 6.81 12.65 -0.09
CA GLU A 182 7.06 14.02 0.38
C GLU A 182 7.56 14.92 -0.74
N GLU A 183 8.42 14.42 -1.64
CA GLU A 183 8.82 15.17 -2.83
C GLU A 183 7.63 15.52 -3.72
N LEU A 184 6.70 14.57 -3.93
CA LEU A 184 5.48 14.83 -4.70
C LEU A 184 4.57 15.86 -4.01
N ARG A 185 4.53 15.87 -2.68
CA ARG A 185 3.79 16.87 -1.89
C ARG A 185 4.44 18.24 -2.00
N GLU A 186 5.77 18.30 -1.92
CA GLU A 186 6.51 19.55 -1.94
C GLU A 186 6.37 20.28 -3.28
N ILE A 187 6.32 19.56 -4.40
CA ILE A 187 6.03 20.15 -5.72
C ILE A 187 4.70 20.96 -5.69
N ARG A 188 3.65 20.40 -5.08
CA ARG A 188 2.35 21.09 -4.97
C ARG A 188 2.36 22.20 -3.92
N ARG A 189 3.06 22.02 -2.79
CA ARG A 189 3.21 23.07 -1.76
C ARG A 189 4.00 24.25 -2.30
N ALA A 190 5.06 24.02 -3.05
CA ALA A 190 5.86 25.07 -3.66
C ALA A 190 5.02 25.90 -4.65
N GLU A 191 4.23 25.24 -5.49
CA GLU A 191 3.33 25.92 -6.42
C GLU A 191 2.26 26.72 -5.68
N ARG A 192 1.65 26.17 -4.64
CA ARG A 192 0.68 26.88 -3.81
C ARG A 192 1.28 28.14 -3.19
N ARG A 193 2.48 28.05 -2.60
CA ARG A 193 3.19 29.23 -2.06
C ARG A 193 3.49 30.27 -3.14
N ARG A 194 3.82 29.83 -4.37
CA ARG A 194 4.03 30.73 -5.49
C ARG A 194 2.75 31.50 -5.86
N GLN A 195 1.64 30.76 -6.00
CA GLN A 195 0.33 31.35 -6.31
C GLN A 195 -0.17 32.29 -5.21
N GLU A 196 0.00 31.95 -3.95
CA GLU A 196 -0.35 32.82 -2.81
C GLU A 196 0.41 34.15 -2.86
N LYS A 197 1.70 34.13 -3.21
CA LYS A 197 2.49 35.36 -3.39
C LYS A 197 2.01 36.21 -4.56
N VAL A 198 1.65 35.60 -5.68
CA VAL A 198 1.10 36.29 -6.84
C VAL A 198 -0.27 36.89 -6.51
N ALA A 199 -1.17 36.08 -5.95
CA ALA A 199 -2.51 36.52 -5.56
C ALA A 199 -2.48 37.71 -4.58
N ALA A 200 -1.54 37.70 -3.62
CA ALA A 200 -1.36 38.80 -2.70
C ALA A 200 -0.90 40.11 -3.36
N ARG A 201 -0.08 39.99 -4.45
CA ARG A 201 0.37 41.17 -5.22
C ARG A 201 -0.72 41.71 -6.12
N GLU A 202 -1.47 40.81 -6.77
CA GLU A 202 -2.45 41.14 -7.79
C GLU A 202 -3.89 41.29 -7.24
N LYS A 203 -4.08 41.05 -5.93
CA LYS A 203 -5.39 41.03 -5.23
C LYS A 203 -6.40 40.09 -5.91
N THR A 204 -5.91 38.94 -6.40
CA THR A 204 -6.70 37.88 -7.04
C THR A 204 -6.87 36.68 -6.13
N ALA A 205 -7.78 35.76 -6.48
CA ALA A 205 -7.95 34.49 -5.74
C ALA A 205 -6.84 33.48 -6.09
N VAL A 206 -6.46 32.65 -5.12
CA VAL A 206 -5.53 31.53 -5.36
C VAL A 206 -6.24 30.44 -6.17
N VAL A 207 -5.59 30.01 -7.25
CA VAL A 207 -6.10 28.92 -8.10
C VAL A 207 -5.80 27.56 -7.43
N SER A 208 -6.67 26.57 -7.65
CA SER A 208 -6.44 25.20 -7.13
C SER A 208 -5.17 24.59 -7.73
N VAL A 209 -4.37 23.96 -6.86
CA VAL A 209 -3.16 23.21 -7.26
C VAL A 209 -3.41 21.71 -7.47
N ASP A 210 -4.67 21.28 -7.51
CA ASP A 210 -5.06 19.86 -7.56
C ASP A 210 -4.48 19.14 -8.78
N LYS A 211 -4.35 19.84 -9.90
CA LYS A 211 -3.80 19.30 -11.17
C LYS A 211 -2.45 19.93 -11.55
N HIS A 212 -1.73 20.49 -10.56
CA HIS A 212 -0.38 20.95 -10.83
C HIS A 212 0.60 19.78 -10.80
N TYR A 213 1.20 19.48 -11.94
CA TYR A 213 2.14 18.38 -12.13
C TYR A 213 3.47 18.88 -12.68
N ARG A 214 4.57 18.30 -12.19
CA ARG A 214 5.95 18.41 -12.67
C ARG A 214 6.54 17.02 -12.72
N ILE A 215 7.56 16.82 -13.56
CA ILE A 215 8.42 15.63 -13.45
C ILE A 215 9.29 15.85 -12.20
N PRO A 216 9.19 15.00 -11.17
CA PRO A 216 10.08 15.09 -10.01
C PRO A 216 11.49 14.63 -10.38
N GLU A 217 12.50 15.20 -9.72
CA GLU A 217 13.91 14.92 -10.02
C GLU A 217 14.78 14.64 -8.79
N ALA A 218 14.20 14.76 -7.59
CA ALA A 218 14.92 14.48 -6.35
C ALA A 218 15.06 12.97 -6.11
N MET A 219 16.09 12.57 -5.41
CA MET A 219 16.35 11.19 -4.98
C MET A 219 16.24 10.19 -6.16
N LEU A 220 15.51 9.09 -5.99
CA LEU A 220 15.34 8.08 -7.04
C LEU A 220 14.49 8.56 -8.22
N PHE A 221 13.71 9.65 -8.07
CA PHE A 221 13.02 10.26 -9.21
C PHE A 221 13.97 10.73 -10.31
N ARG A 222 15.24 10.97 -9.99
CA ARG A 222 16.29 11.23 -11.02
C ARG A 222 16.38 10.09 -12.03
N TYR A 223 16.17 8.86 -11.60
CA TYR A 223 16.39 7.65 -12.39
C TYR A 223 15.11 6.96 -12.81
N MET A 224 14.01 7.10 -12.05
CA MET A 224 12.74 6.43 -12.34
C MET A 224 11.52 7.30 -12.05
N LEU A 225 10.35 6.93 -12.61
CA LEU A 225 9.14 7.72 -12.51
C LEU A 225 8.28 7.38 -11.28
N PHE A 226 8.37 6.15 -10.78
CA PHE A 226 7.54 5.64 -9.69
C PHE A 226 8.38 5.00 -8.56
N PRO A 227 9.40 5.72 -8.01
CA PRO A 227 10.23 5.17 -6.94
C PRO A 227 9.45 4.88 -5.65
N HIS A 228 8.39 5.63 -5.36
CA HIS A 228 7.51 5.37 -4.21
C HIS A 228 6.85 3.99 -4.29
N TYR A 229 6.41 3.53 -5.46
CA TYR A 229 5.89 2.18 -5.65
C TYR A 229 6.98 1.11 -5.48
N PHE A 230 8.15 1.35 -6.05
CA PHE A 230 9.28 0.44 -5.88
C PHE A 230 9.69 0.30 -4.41
N CYS A 231 9.74 1.39 -3.68
CA CYS A 231 10.05 1.37 -2.24
C CYS A 231 8.96 0.64 -1.44
N GLU A 232 7.70 0.75 -1.80
CA GLU A 232 6.61 0.00 -1.17
C GLU A 232 6.73 -1.51 -1.46
N TRP A 233 7.20 -1.91 -2.65
CA TRP A 233 7.54 -3.30 -2.92
C TRP A 233 8.72 -3.79 -2.07
N VAL A 234 9.75 -2.96 -1.87
CA VAL A 234 10.87 -3.28 -0.97
C VAL A 234 10.38 -3.44 0.47
N GLU A 235 9.48 -2.59 0.90
CA GLU A 235 8.84 -2.67 2.22
C GLU A 235 8.13 -4.03 2.43
N TRP A 236 7.21 -4.38 1.53
CA TRP A 236 6.45 -5.63 1.65
C TRP A 236 7.28 -6.87 1.39
N PHE A 237 8.34 -6.78 0.59
CA PHE A 237 9.34 -7.85 0.49
C PHE A 237 10.06 -8.08 1.83
N GLY A 238 10.45 -7.01 2.51
CA GLY A 238 11.02 -7.08 3.87
C GLY A 238 10.07 -7.74 4.88
N PHE A 239 8.78 -7.39 4.82
CA PHE A 239 7.75 -8.03 5.63
C PHE A 239 7.63 -9.53 5.33
N TRP A 240 7.59 -9.90 4.04
CA TRP A 240 7.54 -11.30 3.61
C TRP A 240 8.76 -12.09 4.11
N MET A 241 9.96 -11.54 3.99
CA MET A 241 11.20 -12.12 4.52
C MET A 241 11.14 -12.30 6.05
N ALA A 242 10.71 -11.27 6.79
CA ALA A 242 10.59 -11.33 8.24
C ALA A 242 9.51 -12.34 8.69
N SER A 243 8.45 -12.53 7.92
CA SER A 243 7.39 -13.49 8.22
C SER A 243 7.78 -14.96 8.01
N GLY A 244 9.06 -15.27 7.76
CA GLY A 244 9.52 -16.62 7.45
C GLY A 244 9.05 -17.10 6.08
N TRP A 245 8.98 -16.19 5.10
CA TRP A 245 8.53 -16.47 3.73
C TRP A 245 7.09 -17.00 3.69
N SER A 246 6.24 -16.49 4.55
CA SER A 246 4.86 -16.96 4.67
C SER A 246 4.04 -16.77 3.40
N VAL A 247 3.09 -17.68 3.19
CA VAL A 247 2.20 -17.67 2.02
C VAL A 247 1.33 -16.41 1.98
N PRO A 248 0.68 -15.96 3.09
CA PRO A 248 -0.12 -14.73 3.06
C PRO A 248 0.69 -13.48 2.74
N ALA A 249 1.91 -13.34 3.31
CA ALA A 249 2.76 -12.19 3.00
C ALA A 249 3.27 -12.20 1.56
N ARG A 250 3.62 -13.39 1.02
CA ARG A 250 3.93 -13.54 -0.41
C ARG A 250 2.77 -13.13 -1.30
N ALA A 251 1.56 -13.59 -0.97
CA ALA A 251 0.38 -13.27 -1.75
C ALA A 251 0.11 -11.77 -1.74
N PHE A 252 0.26 -11.09 -0.60
CA PHE A 252 0.14 -9.66 -0.50
C PHE A 252 1.19 -8.93 -1.35
N PHE A 253 2.46 -9.27 -1.19
CA PHE A 253 3.55 -8.69 -1.98
C PHE A 253 3.29 -8.82 -3.50
N LEU A 254 2.89 -9.99 -3.97
CA LEU A 254 2.60 -10.22 -5.39
C LEU A 254 1.37 -9.42 -5.85
N ASN A 255 0.30 -9.37 -5.05
CA ASN A 255 -0.87 -8.56 -5.36
C ASN A 255 -0.52 -7.07 -5.49
N GLU A 256 0.33 -6.52 -4.60
CA GLU A 256 0.82 -5.14 -4.71
C GLU A 256 1.61 -4.91 -6.01
N VAL A 257 2.54 -5.81 -6.32
CA VAL A 257 3.33 -5.72 -7.57
C VAL A 257 2.40 -5.70 -8.79
N PHE A 258 1.43 -6.61 -8.85
CA PHE A 258 0.54 -6.74 -10.00
C PHE A 258 -0.50 -5.63 -10.11
N VAL A 259 -0.90 -5.02 -9.01
CA VAL A 259 -1.81 -3.86 -9.01
C VAL A 259 -1.07 -2.56 -9.35
N MET A 260 0.15 -2.38 -8.86
CA MET A 260 0.91 -1.13 -9.07
C MET A 260 1.62 -1.07 -10.42
N PHE A 261 2.07 -2.20 -10.96
CA PHE A 261 2.82 -2.21 -12.22
C PHE A 261 2.01 -1.65 -13.41
N PRO A 262 0.74 -2.07 -13.66
CA PRO A 262 -0.08 -1.47 -14.71
C PRO A 262 -0.34 0.02 -14.49
N ARG A 263 -0.47 0.45 -13.24
CA ARG A 263 -0.61 1.88 -12.88
C ARG A 263 0.65 2.68 -13.24
N ALA A 264 1.82 2.14 -12.94
CA ALA A 264 3.09 2.76 -13.30
C ALA A 264 3.23 2.86 -14.83
N ARG A 265 2.84 1.81 -15.58
CA ARG A 265 2.81 1.82 -17.05
C ARG A 265 1.87 2.90 -17.59
N SER A 266 0.65 2.98 -17.09
CA SER A 266 -0.31 4.01 -17.49
C SER A 266 0.16 5.42 -17.10
N GLY A 267 0.79 5.55 -15.94
CA GLY A 267 1.38 6.79 -15.49
C GLY A 267 2.58 7.22 -16.35
N ARG A 268 3.41 6.29 -16.86
CA ARG A 268 4.46 6.62 -17.84
C ARG A 268 3.87 7.20 -19.13
N ARG A 269 2.83 6.57 -19.69
CA ARG A 269 2.12 7.10 -20.87
C ARG A 269 1.61 8.51 -20.63
N TRP A 270 0.97 8.73 -19.48
CA TRP A 270 0.51 10.05 -19.07
C TRP A 270 1.66 11.08 -18.98
N TYR A 271 2.83 10.71 -18.42
CA TYR A 271 3.99 11.60 -18.37
C TYR A 271 4.50 11.95 -19.77
N VAL A 272 4.53 10.98 -20.69
CA VAL A 272 4.92 11.21 -22.09
C VAL A 272 3.94 12.19 -22.77
N GLU A 273 2.64 11.99 -22.59
CA GLU A 273 1.59 12.87 -23.16
C GLU A 273 1.67 14.30 -22.60
N GLN A 274 1.98 14.48 -21.34
CA GLN A 274 2.00 15.80 -20.69
C GLN A 274 3.32 16.55 -20.89
N PHE A 275 4.45 15.86 -20.94
CA PHE A 275 5.77 16.51 -20.90
C PHE A 275 6.67 16.21 -22.09
N GLY A 276 6.24 15.31 -22.98
CA GLY A 276 6.99 14.84 -24.13
C GLY A 276 7.94 13.67 -23.80
N GLU A 277 8.17 12.83 -24.80
CA GLU A 277 8.98 11.61 -24.65
C GLU A 277 10.44 11.89 -24.28
N GLU A 278 11.02 12.94 -24.83
CA GLU A 278 12.41 13.36 -24.59
C GLU A 278 12.77 13.47 -23.08
N LYS A 279 11.83 14.04 -22.30
CA LYS A 279 12.03 14.25 -20.86
C LYS A 279 11.88 12.97 -20.03
N VAL A 280 11.22 11.95 -20.59
CA VAL A 280 10.84 10.71 -19.89
C VAL A 280 11.72 9.54 -20.30
N ARG A 281 12.25 9.52 -21.53
CA ARG A 281 12.96 8.35 -22.11
C ARG A 281 14.17 7.85 -21.31
N ARG A 282 14.83 8.73 -20.56
CA ARG A 282 16.01 8.40 -19.75
C ARG A 282 15.67 7.86 -18.35
N LYS A 283 14.39 7.83 -17.99
CA LYS A 283 13.92 7.35 -16.68
C LYS A 283 13.28 5.99 -16.84
N TRP A 284 13.66 5.06 -15.99
CA TRP A 284 12.92 3.80 -15.83
C TRP A 284 11.50 4.08 -15.32
N THR A 285 10.59 3.17 -15.57
CA THR A 285 9.21 3.35 -15.07
C THR A 285 9.15 3.06 -13.59
N ILE A 286 9.57 1.86 -13.16
CA ILE A 286 9.46 1.41 -11.78
C ILE A 286 10.60 0.44 -11.37
N ILE A 287 11.13 -0.39 -12.29
CA ILE A 287 12.18 -1.36 -11.99
C ILE A 287 13.50 -0.83 -12.55
N PRO A 288 14.49 -0.49 -11.68
CA PRO A 288 15.78 0.00 -12.15
C PRO A 288 16.46 -1.00 -13.09
N GLY A 289 16.96 -0.51 -14.21
CA GLY A 289 17.68 -1.33 -15.18
C GLY A 289 16.81 -2.22 -16.08
N VAL A 290 15.50 -2.33 -15.81
CA VAL A 290 14.60 -3.24 -16.55
C VAL A 290 13.45 -2.50 -17.22
N TYR A 291 12.69 -1.72 -16.47
CA TYR A 291 11.49 -1.04 -16.97
C TYR A 291 11.20 0.27 -16.25
#